data_0c6ff37a9419c3e23f095425e805e3ac
#
_entry.id   0c6ff37a9419c3e23f095425e805e3ac
#
_cell.length_a   1.000
_cell.length_b   1.000
_cell.length_c   1.000
_cell.angle_alpha   90.00
_cell.angle_beta   90.00
_cell.angle_gamma   90.00
#
_symmetry.space_group_name_H-M   'P 1'
#
loop_
_entity.id
_entity.type
_entity.pdbx_description
1 polymer ?
#
loop_
_entity_poly.entity_id
_entity_poly.type
_entity_poly.pdbx_seq_one_letter_code
_entity_poly.pdbx_strand_id
1 'polypeptide(L)'
;NVFVQRIINRIVFLRICEDRNLEQYETLKKIKTYTELRALFNAADKKYNSGLFELIDEENIQITDALLIHIFRELYYPNSCYEFSIVDPYIIGQIYELFLEEKIAISDTKVVIEKKAEIIDSQGVVNTPKNITDIIVGQTLEPLYKYELFSKWNTYRIVDICCGSGNFLLSAYEYILNC
;
A
#
# COMPACT_ATOMS: atom_id res chain seq x y z
N ASN A 1 5.27 16.61 4.06
CA ASN A 1 5.62 15.23 4.34
C ASN A 1 4.47 14.25 4.01
N VAL A 2 3.27 14.45 4.59
CA VAL A 2 2.08 13.61 4.33
C VAL A 2 1.75 13.56 2.83
N PHE A 3 1.87 14.66 2.14
CA PHE A 3 1.62 14.75 0.70
C PHE A 3 2.60 13.88 -0.12
N VAL A 4 3.90 13.98 0.15
CA VAL A 4 4.91 13.18 -0.55
C VAL A 4 4.62 11.69 -0.34
N GLN A 5 4.30 11.31 0.89
CA GLN A 5 3.93 9.93 1.23
C GLN A 5 2.71 9.44 0.43
N ARG A 6 1.67 10.28 0.33
CA ARG A 6 0.46 9.93 -0.44
C ARG A 6 0.77 9.72 -1.93
N ILE A 7 1.56 10.60 -2.53
CA ILE A 7 1.95 10.46 -3.94
C ILE A 7 2.76 9.17 -4.15
N ILE A 8 3.73 8.89 -3.30
CA ILE A 8 4.52 7.65 -3.36
C ILE A 8 3.59 6.44 -3.28
N ASN A 9 2.69 6.39 -2.30
CA ASN A 9 1.77 5.28 -2.12
C ASN A 9 0.88 5.06 -3.35
N ARG A 10 0.34 6.13 -3.95
CA ARG A 10 -0.47 6.07 -5.17
C ARG A 10 0.31 5.53 -6.36
N ILE A 11 1.53 6.02 -6.55
CA ILE A 11 2.42 5.58 -7.65
C ILE A 11 2.78 4.11 -7.47
N VAL A 12 3.19 3.70 -6.26
CA VAL A 12 3.55 2.32 -5.95
C VAL A 12 2.35 1.39 -6.15
N PHE A 13 1.16 1.79 -5.67
CA PHE A 13 -0.06 1.02 -5.89
C PHE A 13 -0.35 0.79 -7.38
N LEU A 14 -0.32 1.86 -8.19
CA LEU A 14 -0.55 1.73 -9.64
C LEU A 14 0.53 0.88 -10.31
N ARG A 15 1.78 1.01 -9.90
CA ARG A 15 2.88 0.19 -10.42
C ARG A 15 2.69 -1.30 -10.11
N ILE A 16 2.22 -1.62 -8.90
CA ILE A 16 1.84 -2.99 -8.51
C ILE A 16 0.68 -3.49 -9.37
N CYS A 17 -0.34 -2.65 -9.59
CA CYS A 17 -1.48 -2.99 -10.45
C CYS A 17 -1.07 -3.29 -11.88
N GLU A 18 -0.10 -2.55 -12.43
CA GLU A 18 0.44 -2.82 -13.77
C GLU A 18 1.13 -4.20 -13.82
N ASP A 19 2.02 -4.51 -12.88
CA ASP A 19 2.73 -5.80 -12.86
C ASP A 19 1.79 -6.99 -12.63
N ARG A 20 0.66 -6.75 -11.96
CA ARG A 20 -0.37 -7.77 -11.73
C ARG A 20 -1.45 -7.82 -12.83
N ASN A 21 -1.26 -7.13 -13.93
CA ASN A 21 -2.21 -7.04 -15.05
C ASN A 21 -3.61 -6.50 -14.68
N LEU A 22 -3.72 -5.73 -13.59
CA LEU A 22 -4.94 -5.02 -13.21
C LEU A 22 -5.06 -3.67 -13.93
N GLU A 23 -3.91 -3.11 -14.33
CA GLU A 23 -3.76 -1.93 -15.18
C GLU A 23 -2.88 -2.25 -16.38
N GLN A 24 -2.96 -1.42 -17.43
CA GLN A 24 -2.10 -1.59 -18.60
C GLN A 24 -0.64 -1.31 -18.23
N TYR A 25 0.24 -2.23 -18.58
CA TYR A 25 1.69 -2.09 -18.32
C TYR A 25 2.25 -0.82 -18.96
N GLU A 26 3.17 -0.17 -18.28
CA GLU A 26 3.80 1.11 -18.67
C GLU A 26 2.84 2.32 -18.76
N THR A 27 1.71 2.30 -18.06
CA THR A 27 0.79 3.46 -18.02
C THR A 27 1.47 4.65 -17.35
N LEU A 28 2.14 4.45 -16.20
CA LEU A 28 2.88 5.51 -15.51
C LEU A 28 4.01 6.08 -16.37
N LYS A 29 4.70 5.25 -17.13
CA LYS A 29 5.81 5.66 -18.01
C LYS A 29 5.37 6.61 -19.14
N LYS A 30 4.08 6.56 -19.51
CA LYS A 30 3.49 7.44 -20.53
C LYS A 30 3.20 8.84 -19.99
N ILE A 31 3.06 8.99 -18.69
CA ILE A 31 2.78 10.26 -18.02
C ILE A 31 3.98 11.21 -18.16
N LYS A 32 3.72 12.43 -18.62
CA LYS A 32 4.75 13.45 -18.85
C LYS A 32 4.57 14.69 -17.97
N THR A 33 3.35 14.92 -17.49
CA THR A 33 3.01 16.12 -16.72
C THR A 33 2.30 15.76 -15.42
N TYR A 34 2.39 16.66 -14.43
CA TYR A 34 1.64 16.49 -13.19
C TYR A 34 0.12 16.50 -13.40
N THR A 35 -0.36 17.25 -14.40
CA THR A 35 -1.78 17.26 -14.76
C THR A 35 -2.27 15.90 -15.25
N GLU A 36 -1.48 15.21 -16.07
CA GLU A 36 -1.80 13.85 -16.53
C GLU A 36 -1.79 12.85 -15.36
N LEU A 37 -0.84 12.99 -14.44
CA LEU A 37 -0.79 12.15 -13.23
C LEU A 37 -2.04 12.34 -12.37
N ARG A 38 -2.49 13.58 -12.16
CA ARG A 38 -3.75 13.87 -11.45
C ARG A 38 -4.96 13.27 -12.14
N ALA A 39 -5.02 13.32 -13.46
CA ALA A 39 -6.09 12.70 -14.23
C ALA A 39 -6.10 11.17 -14.05
N LEU A 40 -4.92 10.54 -14.03
CA LEU A 40 -4.79 9.11 -13.75
C LEU A 40 -5.25 8.77 -12.32
N PHE A 41 -4.87 9.57 -11.31
CA PHE A 41 -5.33 9.38 -9.93
C PHE A 41 -6.86 9.50 -9.81
N ASN A 42 -7.48 10.48 -10.48
CA ASN A 42 -8.93 10.61 -10.52
C ASN A 42 -9.63 9.41 -11.16
N ALA A 43 -9.04 8.83 -12.21
CA ALA A 43 -9.56 7.62 -12.82
C ALA A 43 -9.42 6.41 -11.89
N ALA A 44 -8.28 6.29 -11.21
CA ALA A 44 -8.03 5.25 -10.22
C ALA A 44 -8.98 5.36 -9.01
N ASP A 45 -9.26 6.57 -8.52
CA ASP A 45 -10.21 6.79 -7.44
C ASP A 45 -11.59 6.24 -7.77
N LYS A 46 -12.09 6.56 -8.95
CA LYS A 46 -13.37 6.04 -9.45
C LYS A 46 -13.39 4.52 -9.60
N LYS A 47 -12.27 3.92 -10.01
CA LYS A 47 -12.15 2.48 -10.26
C LYS A 47 -12.04 1.69 -8.97
N TYR A 48 -11.19 2.13 -8.05
CA TYR A 48 -10.83 1.38 -6.86
C TYR A 48 -11.62 1.78 -5.61
N ASN A 49 -12.17 3.00 -5.57
CA ASN A 49 -12.95 3.53 -4.46
C ASN A 49 -12.33 3.23 -3.08
N SER A 50 -11.03 3.42 -2.97
CA SER A 50 -10.22 2.99 -1.81
C SER A 50 -9.89 4.12 -0.83
N GLY A 51 -10.26 5.37 -1.11
CA GLY A 51 -9.80 6.56 -0.38
C GLY A 51 -8.32 6.89 -0.57
N LEU A 52 -7.53 5.98 -1.18
CA LEU A 52 -6.10 6.20 -1.44
C LEU A 52 -5.88 7.36 -2.43
N PHE A 53 -6.74 7.46 -3.43
CA PHE A 53 -6.63 8.44 -4.52
C PHE A 53 -7.45 9.70 -4.30
N GLU A 54 -8.19 9.81 -3.19
CA GLU A 54 -8.97 10.99 -2.86
C GLU A 54 -8.07 12.24 -2.85
N LEU A 55 -8.38 13.21 -3.72
CA LEU A 55 -7.62 14.46 -3.84
C LEU A 55 -8.05 15.41 -2.71
N ILE A 56 -7.26 15.51 -1.66
CA ILE A 56 -7.49 16.42 -0.55
C ILE A 56 -6.47 17.55 -0.66
N ASP A 57 -6.94 18.80 -0.86
CA ASP A 57 -6.17 20.07 -0.76
C ASP A 57 -4.77 20.08 -1.40
N GLU A 58 -4.62 19.43 -2.55
CA GLU A 58 -3.33 19.33 -3.27
C GLU A 58 -3.09 20.49 -4.24
N GLU A 59 -3.89 21.55 -4.19
CA GLU A 59 -3.90 22.62 -5.20
C GLU A 59 -2.60 23.42 -5.27
N ASN A 60 -1.82 23.45 -4.20
CA ASN A 60 -0.61 24.27 -4.10
C ASN A 60 0.71 23.53 -4.33
N ILE A 61 0.68 22.23 -4.66
CA ILE A 61 1.92 21.47 -4.80
C ILE A 61 2.20 21.19 -6.26
N GLN A 62 3.36 21.68 -6.70
CA GLN A 62 3.85 21.47 -8.05
C GLN A 62 5.04 20.52 -8.01
N ILE A 63 4.89 19.39 -8.69
CA ILE A 63 6.02 18.51 -9.01
C ILE A 63 6.46 18.84 -10.42
N THR A 64 7.75 19.08 -10.61
CA THR A 64 8.26 19.40 -11.95
C THR A 64 8.14 18.19 -12.86
N ASP A 65 7.75 18.41 -14.11
CA ASP A 65 7.58 17.33 -15.10
C ASP A 65 8.87 16.51 -15.29
N ALA A 66 10.02 17.18 -15.24
CA ALA A 66 11.33 16.51 -15.33
C ALA A 66 11.54 15.51 -14.20
N LEU A 67 11.14 15.85 -12.96
CA LEU A 67 11.24 14.96 -11.80
C LEU A 67 10.30 13.77 -11.95
N LEU A 68 9.06 13.98 -12.39
CA LEU A 68 8.09 12.91 -12.63
C LEU A 68 8.60 11.91 -13.67
N ILE A 69 9.08 12.40 -14.81
CA ILE A 69 9.62 11.55 -15.88
C ILE A 69 10.81 10.74 -15.35
N HIS A 70 11.68 11.36 -14.53
CA HIS A 70 12.80 10.65 -13.93
C HIS A 70 12.33 9.56 -12.97
N ILE A 71 11.42 9.85 -12.04
CA ILE A 71 10.86 8.87 -11.10
C ILE A 71 10.24 7.69 -11.87
N PHE A 72 9.39 7.97 -12.86
CA PHE A 72 8.72 6.91 -13.60
C PHE A 72 9.71 6.04 -14.38
N ARG A 73 10.76 6.62 -14.96
CA ARG A 73 11.80 5.83 -15.63
C ARG A 73 12.51 4.88 -14.68
N GLU A 74 12.76 5.30 -13.43
CA GLU A 74 13.45 4.48 -12.42
C GLU A 74 12.57 3.34 -11.85
N LEU A 75 11.26 3.32 -12.13
CA LEU A 75 10.34 2.28 -11.69
C LEU A 75 10.25 1.06 -12.63
N TYR A 76 10.88 1.11 -13.81
CA TYR A 76 10.79 0.07 -14.82
C TYR A 76 12.16 -0.48 -15.24
N TYR A 77 12.12 -1.70 -15.77
CA TYR A 77 13.32 -2.28 -16.36
C TYR A 77 13.85 -1.40 -17.51
N PRO A 78 15.19 -1.25 -17.69
CA PRO A 78 16.27 -1.90 -16.96
C PRO A 78 16.71 -1.18 -15.66
N ASN A 79 16.15 0.00 -15.33
CA ASN A 79 16.60 0.79 -14.18
C ASN A 79 16.15 0.15 -12.85
N SER A 80 14.94 -0.42 -12.82
CA SER A 80 14.45 -1.21 -11.69
C SER A 80 14.51 -2.70 -12.03
N CYS A 81 15.06 -3.49 -11.11
CA CYS A 81 15.01 -4.94 -11.17
C CYS A 81 13.82 -5.56 -10.42
N TYR A 82 12.99 -4.73 -9.80
CA TYR A 82 11.85 -5.20 -9.02
C TYR A 82 10.68 -5.54 -9.92
N GLU A 83 10.12 -6.74 -9.70
CA GLU A 83 8.89 -7.22 -10.30
C GLU A 83 7.84 -7.37 -9.20
N PHE A 84 6.89 -6.45 -9.15
CA PHE A 84 5.89 -6.41 -8.06
C PHE A 84 4.82 -7.48 -8.20
N SER A 85 4.74 -8.19 -9.32
CA SER A 85 3.82 -9.32 -9.50
C SER A 85 4.09 -10.46 -8.53
N ILE A 86 5.38 -10.68 -8.18
CA ILE A 86 5.83 -11.76 -7.31
C ILE A 86 6.02 -11.35 -5.85
N VAL A 87 5.93 -10.06 -5.53
CA VAL A 87 6.08 -9.57 -4.15
C VAL A 87 4.84 -9.92 -3.34
N ASP A 88 5.03 -10.64 -2.25
CA ASP A 88 3.93 -10.98 -1.33
C ASP A 88 3.25 -9.70 -0.79
N PRO A 89 1.91 -9.61 -0.78
CA PRO A 89 1.18 -8.49 -0.19
C PRO A 89 1.59 -8.16 1.24
N TYR A 90 1.96 -9.17 2.02
CA TYR A 90 2.48 -9.00 3.37
C TYR A 90 3.76 -8.14 3.41
N ILE A 91 4.69 -8.35 2.47
CA ILE A 91 5.93 -7.56 2.35
C ILE A 91 5.60 -6.11 2.00
N ILE A 92 4.62 -5.89 1.11
CA ILE A 92 4.16 -4.54 0.75
C ILE A 92 3.58 -3.84 1.98
N GLY A 93 2.80 -4.56 2.79
CA GLY A 93 2.28 -4.06 4.07
C GLY A 93 3.40 -3.67 5.05
N GLN A 94 4.45 -4.48 5.18
CA GLN A 94 5.61 -4.16 6.01
C GLN A 94 6.34 -2.90 5.54
N ILE A 95 6.55 -2.75 4.24
CA ILE A 95 7.17 -1.56 3.66
C ILE A 95 6.32 -0.32 3.99
N TYR A 96 5.00 -0.42 3.86
CA TYR A 96 4.08 0.66 4.23
C TYR A 96 4.21 1.07 5.70
N GLU A 97 4.28 0.11 6.61
CA GLU A 97 4.45 0.37 8.05
C GLU A 97 5.79 1.06 8.35
N LEU A 98 6.89 0.64 7.70
CA LEU A 98 8.19 1.33 7.81
C LEU A 98 8.08 2.81 7.40
N PHE A 99 7.35 3.11 6.32
CA PHE A 99 7.11 4.50 5.91
C PHE A 99 6.26 5.28 6.92
N LEU A 100 5.37 4.62 7.66
CA LEU A 100 4.61 5.28 8.72
C LEU A 100 5.48 5.64 9.92
N GLU A 101 6.52 4.88 10.20
CA GLU A 101 7.46 5.13 11.30
C GLU A 101 8.40 6.33 11.04
N GLU A 102 8.66 6.62 9.78
CA GLU A 102 9.64 7.61 9.36
C GLU A 102 8.99 8.93 8.91
N LYS A 103 9.74 10.00 9.02
CA LYS A 103 9.41 11.31 8.45
C LYS A 103 10.60 11.86 7.68
N ILE A 104 10.30 12.58 6.62
CA ILE A 104 11.29 13.35 5.89
C ILE A 104 11.45 14.68 6.62
N ALA A 105 12.66 14.99 7.04
CA ALA A 105 13.03 16.27 7.64
C ALA A 105 14.07 16.97 6.75
N ILE A 106 14.10 18.30 6.84
CA ILE A 106 15.13 19.10 6.17
C ILE A 106 16.01 19.69 7.26
N SER A 107 17.29 19.28 7.27
CA SER A 107 18.31 19.82 8.16
C SER A 107 19.43 20.42 7.34
N ASP A 108 19.74 21.69 7.55
CA ASP A 108 20.84 22.42 6.90
C ASP A 108 20.92 22.21 5.38
N THR A 109 19.78 22.31 4.67
CA THR A 109 19.65 22.09 3.22
C THR A 109 19.74 20.63 2.74
N LYS A 110 19.87 19.67 3.64
CA LYS A 110 19.84 18.23 3.31
C LYS A 110 18.54 17.60 3.74
N VAL A 111 18.05 16.69 2.90
CA VAL A 111 16.92 15.85 3.26
C VAL A 111 17.46 14.69 4.10
N VAL A 112 16.89 14.49 5.27
CA VAL A 112 17.20 13.38 6.17
C VAL A 112 15.91 12.61 6.50
N ILE A 113 16.06 11.32 6.73
CA ILE A 113 14.97 10.45 7.18
C ILE A 113 15.14 10.27 8.68
N GLU A 114 14.12 10.62 9.43
CA GLU A 114 14.10 10.52 10.89
C GLU A 114 12.93 9.66 11.36
N LYS A 115 13.10 8.92 12.44
CA LYS A 115 11.96 8.28 13.11
C LYS A 115 11.07 9.32 13.77
N LYS A 116 9.76 9.10 13.73
CA LYS A 116 8.80 9.95 14.45
C LYS A 116 8.98 9.77 15.96
N ALA A 117 8.87 10.86 16.71
CA ALA A 117 9.05 10.85 18.16
C ALA A 117 8.06 9.89 18.86
N GLU A 118 6.80 9.86 18.39
CA GLU A 118 5.75 8.98 18.92
C GLU A 118 6.11 7.49 18.79
N ILE A 119 6.84 7.14 17.73
CA ILE A 119 7.30 5.77 17.48
C ILE A 119 8.48 5.42 18.39
N ILE A 120 9.37 6.39 18.62
CA ILE A 120 10.51 6.20 19.55
C ILE A 120 9.98 5.97 20.98
N ASP A 121 9.01 6.77 21.39
CA ASP A 121 8.42 6.70 22.74
C ASP A 121 7.61 5.41 22.97
N SER A 122 6.95 4.89 21.92
CA SER A 122 6.15 3.65 21.98
C SER A 122 6.96 2.36 21.77
N GLN A 123 8.29 2.43 21.68
CA GLN A 123 9.19 1.32 21.36
C GLN A 123 8.97 0.67 19.98
N GLY A 124 8.36 1.40 19.06
CA GLY A 124 8.12 0.98 17.67
C GLY A 124 6.76 0.32 17.44
N VAL A 125 6.38 0.25 16.18
CA VAL A 125 5.26 -0.58 15.72
C VAL A 125 5.80 -1.99 15.47
N VAL A 126 5.35 -2.97 16.23
CA VAL A 126 5.75 -4.36 16.02
C VAL A 126 4.73 -5.03 15.13
N ASN A 127 5.13 -5.28 13.89
CA ASN A 127 4.31 -6.05 12.97
C ASN A 127 4.23 -7.52 13.40
N THR A 128 3.02 -8.08 13.42
CA THR A 128 2.85 -9.50 13.74
C THR A 128 3.34 -10.35 12.57
N PRO A 129 4.31 -11.26 12.79
CA PRO A 129 4.82 -12.13 11.72
C PRO A 129 3.71 -12.97 11.07
N LYS A 130 3.80 -13.17 9.75
CA LYS A 130 2.77 -13.86 8.96
C LYS A 130 2.39 -15.24 9.54
N ASN A 131 3.37 -16.04 9.94
CA ASN A 131 3.13 -17.35 10.53
C ASN A 131 2.28 -17.29 11.82
N ILE A 132 2.48 -16.27 12.64
CA ILE A 132 1.68 -16.07 13.86
C ILE A 132 0.27 -15.60 13.49
N THR A 133 0.15 -14.69 12.55
CA THR A 133 -1.14 -14.22 12.04
C THR A 133 -1.96 -15.38 11.47
N ASP A 134 -1.34 -16.22 10.64
CA ASP A 134 -1.99 -17.38 10.02
C ASP A 134 -2.47 -18.41 11.08
N ILE A 135 -1.67 -18.65 12.13
CA ILE A 135 -2.08 -19.53 13.23
C ILE A 135 -3.30 -18.95 13.97
N ILE A 136 -3.27 -17.66 14.33
CA ILE A 136 -4.36 -17.02 15.07
C ILE A 136 -5.65 -17.04 14.23
N VAL A 137 -5.55 -16.67 12.95
CA VAL A 137 -6.68 -16.67 12.02
C VAL A 137 -7.22 -18.08 11.83
N GLY A 138 -6.35 -19.06 11.59
CA GLY A 138 -6.74 -20.46 11.44
C GLY A 138 -7.49 -20.97 12.67
N GLN A 139 -6.97 -20.78 13.86
CA GLN A 139 -7.62 -21.18 15.11
C GLN A 139 -8.96 -20.45 15.35
N THR A 140 -9.09 -19.24 14.88
CA THR A 140 -10.34 -18.45 15.03
C THR A 140 -11.41 -18.90 14.03
N LEU A 141 -11.04 -19.16 12.79
CA LEU A 141 -12.00 -19.46 11.72
C LEU A 141 -12.30 -20.96 11.58
N GLU A 142 -11.37 -21.85 11.94
CA GLU A 142 -11.56 -23.30 11.83
C GLU A 142 -12.80 -23.83 12.57
N PRO A 143 -13.13 -23.41 13.81
CA PRO A 143 -14.36 -23.83 14.48
C PRO A 143 -15.62 -23.42 13.72
N LEU A 144 -15.60 -22.24 13.09
CA LEU A 144 -16.73 -21.76 12.30
C LEU A 144 -16.92 -22.61 11.04
N TYR A 145 -15.83 -23.04 10.44
CA TYR A 145 -15.84 -23.96 9.30
C TYR A 145 -16.41 -25.32 9.65
N LYS A 146 -15.95 -25.94 10.76
CA LYS A 146 -16.37 -27.27 11.21
C LYS A 146 -17.83 -27.37 11.61
N TYR A 147 -18.44 -26.28 12.05
CA TYR A 147 -19.86 -26.27 12.51
C TYR A 147 -20.87 -25.90 11.40
N GLU A 148 -20.56 -26.18 10.12
CA GLU A 148 -21.45 -25.94 8.96
C GLU A 148 -21.83 -24.46 8.73
N LEU A 149 -21.13 -23.54 9.36
CA LEU A 149 -21.36 -22.13 9.14
C LEU A 149 -20.82 -21.64 7.79
N PHE A 150 -20.16 -22.53 7.07
CA PHE A 150 -19.53 -22.24 5.78
C PHE A 150 -20.50 -21.74 4.71
N SER A 151 -21.71 -22.25 4.69
CA SER A 151 -22.76 -21.80 3.74
C SER A 151 -23.19 -20.33 3.96
N LYS A 152 -22.75 -19.71 5.05
CA LYS A 152 -23.09 -18.35 5.45
C LYS A 152 -21.92 -17.37 5.40
N TRP A 153 -20.81 -17.72 4.73
CA TRP A 153 -19.62 -16.87 4.67
C TRP A 153 -19.93 -15.42 4.24
N ASN A 154 -20.83 -15.25 3.29
CA ASN A 154 -21.27 -13.94 2.82
C ASN A 154 -22.00 -13.10 3.88
N THR A 155 -22.37 -13.70 5.01
CA THR A 155 -23.04 -13.01 6.13
C THR A 155 -22.09 -12.63 7.25
N TYR A 156 -20.88 -13.24 7.30
CA TYR A 156 -19.89 -12.90 8.32
C TYR A 156 -19.24 -11.55 8.04
N ARG A 157 -18.97 -10.85 9.11
CA ARG A 157 -18.19 -9.62 9.08
C ARG A 157 -16.95 -9.82 9.93
N ILE A 158 -15.80 -9.68 9.30
CA ILE A 158 -14.51 -9.75 9.95
C ILE A 158 -14.01 -8.33 10.13
N VAL A 159 -13.68 -7.96 11.36
CA VAL A 159 -13.24 -6.61 11.70
C VAL A 159 -11.97 -6.71 12.51
N ASP A 160 -10.97 -5.93 12.11
CA ASP A 160 -9.77 -5.66 12.88
C ASP A 160 -9.69 -4.16 13.14
N ILE A 161 -9.91 -3.76 14.39
CA ILE A 161 -9.94 -2.34 14.80
C ILE A 161 -8.55 -1.71 14.91
N CYS A 162 -7.50 -2.53 14.88
CA CYS A 162 -6.10 -2.12 14.95
C CYS A 162 -5.29 -2.66 13.76
N CYS A 163 -5.90 -2.69 12.58
CA CYS A 163 -5.46 -3.50 11.43
C CYS A 163 -4.04 -3.20 10.92
N GLY A 164 -3.45 -2.05 11.21
CA GLY A 164 -2.16 -1.66 10.64
C GLY A 164 -2.18 -1.76 9.11
N SER A 165 -1.29 -2.57 8.55
CA SER A 165 -1.25 -2.90 7.12
C SER A 165 -2.33 -3.90 6.66
N GLY A 166 -3.16 -4.39 7.56
CA GLY A 166 -4.26 -5.32 7.27
C GLY A 166 -3.86 -6.80 7.24
N ASN A 167 -2.74 -7.18 7.83
CA ASN A 167 -2.21 -8.55 7.76
C ASN A 167 -3.18 -9.62 8.26
N PHE A 168 -3.91 -9.37 9.36
CA PHE A 168 -4.94 -10.29 9.86
C PHE A 168 -6.12 -10.41 8.88
N LEU A 169 -6.53 -9.32 8.25
CA LEU A 169 -7.63 -9.32 7.28
C LEU A 169 -7.21 -10.04 5.99
N LEU A 170 -5.96 -9.85 5.55
CA LEU A 170 -5.39 -10.58 4.40
C LEU A 170 -5.31 -12.08 4.70
N SER A 171 -4.79 -12.48 5.86
CA SER A 171 -4.72 -13.88 6.26
C SER A 171 -6.12 -14.51 6.38
N ALA A 172 -7.11 -13.78 6.93
CA ALA A 172 -8.48 -14.25 6.97
C ALA A 172 -9.08 -14.43 5.58
N TYR A 173 -8.82 -13.49 4.66
CA TYR A 173 -9.25 -13.59 3.28
C TYR A 173 -8.62 -14.81 2.57
N GLU A 174 -7.30 -14.98 2.69
CA GLU A 174 -6.59 -16.15 2.14
C GLU A 174 -7.11 -17.46 2.72
N TYR A 175 -7.37 -17.52 4.04
CA TYR A 175 -7.94 -18.69 4.68
C TYR A 175 -9.29 -19.06 4.08
N ILE A 176 -10.19 -18.09 3.92
CA ILE A 176 -11.52 -18.29 3.35
C ILE A 176 -11.47 -18.76 1.89
N LEU A 177 -10.53 -18.22 1.09
CA LEU A 177 -10.38 -18.62 -0.31
C LEU A 177 -9.86 -20.05 -0.47
N ASN A 178 -9.12 -20.57 0.51
CA ASN A 178 -8.52 -21.89 0.48
C ASN A 178 -9.40 -22.98 1.13
N CYS A 179 -10.54 -22.60 1.69
CA CYS A 179 -11.54 -23.52 2.22
C CYS A 179 -12.54 -23.96 1.14
#